data_b7fe7621a6998dfb4c7c8520d6a70a2e
#
_entry.id   b7fe7621a6998dfb4c7c8520d6a70a2e
#
_cell.length_a   1.000
_cell.length_b   1.000
_cell.length_c   1.000
_cell.angle_alpha   90.00
_cell.angle_beta   90.00
_cell.angle_gamma   90.00
#
_symmetry.space_group_name_H-M   'P 1'
#
loop_
_entity.id
_entity.type
_entity.pdbx_description
1 polymer ?
#
loop_
_entity_poly.entity_id
_entity_poly.type
_entity_poly.pdbx_seq_one_letter_code
_entity_poly.pdbx_strand_id
1 'polypeptide(L)'
;IHLIQAGHYDVQSKTWSEIFVDFSEGNIKEYRFKIQEGTNIFDLKKLLLSSKLKLDCPDFKCLNNQLNFTEGTLMPETYFYNFNSPASNILIKSQDSFIEYAELLWEKKQPSNPLKTLDEAIILASIVEKEAGNNKEKPIIAGVFLNRLNLNMRLQADPTIIYGLLPNFNGNITKLNLQDSSNRYNTYKIKGLPPTPIAMISKSSLEAVILGIPNNYVYFVAKGDGTHYFSTKYSDHLKAVRKFQLNKS
;
A
#
# COMPACT_ATOMS: atom_id res chain seq x y z
N ILE A 1 -44.95 -18.76 2.50
CA ILE A 1 -44.65 -17.37 2.92
C ILE A 1 -43.25 -17.09 2.40
N HIS A 2 -43.13 -16.33 1.30
CA HIS A 2 -41.84 -15.85 0.85
C HIS A 2 -41.40 -14.78 1.87
N LEU A 3 -40.33 -15.09 2.63
CA LEU A 3 -39.74 -14.14 3.56
C LEU A 3 -38.99 -13.10 2.74
N ILE A 4 -39.40 -11.85 2.84
CA ILE A 4 -38.67 -10.72 2.25
C ILE A 4 -37.30 -10.64 2.94
N GLN A 5 -36.25 -10.73 2.18
CA GLN A 5 -34.91 -10.63 2.72
C GLN A 5 -34.60 -9.17 3.10
N ALA A 6 -34.12 -8.94 4.31
CA ALA A 6 -33.74 -7.59 4.76
C ALA A 6 -32.56 -7.06 3.94
N GLY A 7 -32.67 -5.86 3.39
CA GLY A 7 -31.62 -5.25 2.58
C GLY A 7 -32.04 -3.96 1.91
N HIS A 8 -31.12 -3.39 1.14
CA HIS A 8 -31.39 -2.25 0.28
C HIS A 8 -31.78 -2.76 -1.11
N TYR A 9 -32.89 -2.29 -1.62
CA TYR A 9 -33.36 -2.63 -2.96
C TYR A 9 -33.30 -1.40 -3.86
N ASP A 10 -32.95 -1.59 -5.12
CA ASP A 10 -33.01 -0.51 -6.11
C ASP A 10 -34.42 -0.48 -6.72
N VAL A 11 -35.18 0.52 -6.35
CA VAL A 11 -36.54 0.70 -6.82
C VAL A 11 -36.68 1.78 -7.92
N GLN A 12 -35.55 2.39 -8.30
CA GLN A 12 -35.53 3.46 -9.29
C GLN A 12 -35.89 2.90 -10.67
N SER A 13 -36.88 3.53 -11.33
CA SER A 13 -37.37 3.16 -12.66
C SER A 13 -37.97 1.75 -12.78
N LYS A 14 -38.40 1.15 -11.66
CA LYS A 14 -39.07 -0.16 -11.62
C LYS A 14 -40.56 -0.03 -11.37
N THR A 15 -41.33 -0.93 -11.95
CA THR A 15 -42.74 -1.11 -11.67
C THR A 15 -42.95 -1.82 -10.33
N TRP A 16 -44.13 -1.72 -9.74
CA TRP A 16 -44.47 -2.41 -8.50
C TRP A 16 -44.28 -3.95 -8.60
N SER A 17 -44.62 -4.54 -9.76
CA SER A 17 -44.44 -5.96 -9.99
C SER A 17 -42.94 -6.38 -9.97
N GLU A 18 -42.10 -5.58 -10.60
CA GLU A 18 -40.63 -5.83 -10.57
C GLU A 18 -40.04 -5.68 -9.16
N ILE A 19 -40.51 -4.69 -8.39
CA ILE A 19 -40.09 -4.50 -6.98
C ILE A 19 -40.52 -5.71 -6.13
N PHE A 20 -41.74 -6.25 -6.34
CA PHE A 20 -42.18 -7.45 -5.62
C PHE A 20 -41.38 -8.69 -6.00
N VAL A 21 -40.98 -8.82 -7.27
CA VAL A 21 -40.07 -9.90 -7.72
C VAL A 21 -38.75 -9.77 -7.01
N ASP A 22 -38.12 -8.58 -6.99
CA ASP A 22 -36.85 -8.37 -6.30
C ASP A 22 -36.95 -8.73 -4.81
N PHE A 23 -38.04 -8.36 -4.14
CA PHE A 23 -38.25 -8.70 -2.73
C PHE A 23 -38.39 -10.20 -2.52
N SER A 24 -39.09 -10.90 -3.42
CA SER A 24 -39.33 -12.34 -3.32
C SER A 24 -38.11 -13.18 -3.67
N GLU A 25 -37.26 -12.69 -4.57
CA GLU A 25 -36.04 -13.34 -5.00
C GLU A 25 -34.82 -12.92 -4.17
N GLY A 26 -34.94 -11.85 -3.35
CA GLY A 26 -33.84 -11.35 -2.53
C GLY A 26 -32.77 -10.62 -3.35
N ASN A 27 -33.17 -9.95 -4.45
CA ASN A 27 -32.26 -9.16 -5.32
C ASN A 27 -31.82 -7.87 -4.62
N ILE A 28 -31.00 -8.02 -3.57
CA ILE A 28 -30.52 -6.92 -2.74
C ILE A 28 -29.45 -6.13 -3.51
N LYS A 29 -29.50 -4.81 -3.38
CA LYS A 29 -28.45 -3.92 -3.92
C LYS A 29 -27.12 -4.17 -3.24
N GLU A 30 -26.15 -4.63 -4.02
CA GLU A 30 -24.79 -4.86 -3.58
C GLU A 30 -23.94 -3.58 -3.72
N TYR A 31 -23.11 -3.31 -2.73
CA TYR A 31 -22.17 -2.20 -2.69
C TYR A 31 -20.74 -2.72 -2.82
N ARG A 32 -19.82 -1.84 -3.23
CA ARG A 32 -18.41 -2.16 -3.38
C ARG A 32 -17.55 -1.29 -2.47
N PHE A 33 -16.64 -1.90 -1.76
CA PHE A 33 -15.60 -1.23 -0.99
C PHE A 33 -14.25 -1.64 -1.57
N LYS A 34 -13.52 -0.68 -2.13
CA LYS A 34 -12.24 -0.94 -2.78
C LYS A 34 -11.10 -0.43 -1.92
N ILE A 35 -10.24 -1.34 -1.46
CA ILE A 35 -8.93 -1.01 -0.90
C ILE A 35 -7.96 -0.94 -2.08
N GLN A 36 -7.43 0.25 -2.37
CA GLN A 36 -6.48 0.43 -3.47
C GLN A 36 -5.06 0.22 -2.99
N GLU A 37 -4.22 -0.30 -3.88
CA GLU A 37 -2.77 -0.35 -3.69
C GLU A 37 -2.23 1.06 -3.44
N GLY A 38 -1.26 1.20 -2.55
CA GLY A 38 -0.68 2.50 -2.19
C GLY A 38 -1.57 3.39 -1.30
N THR A 39 -2.79 2.96 -0.93
CA THR A 39 -3.63 3.65 0.06
C THR A 39 -3.01 3.51 1.45
N ASN A 40 -2.97 4.58 2.23
CA ASN A 40 -2.56 4.55 3.64
C ASN A 40 -3.78 4.48 4.57
N ILE A 41 -3.53 4.23 5.85
CA ILE A 41 -4.59 4.06 6.85
C ILE A 41 -5.44 5.33 7.05
N PHE A 42 -4.88 6.52 6.85
CA PHE A 42 -5.62 7.79 6.96
C PHE A 42 -6.64 7.93 5.83
N ASP A 43 -6.25 7.57 4.60
CA ASP A 43 -7.15 7.60 3.45
C ASP A 43 -8.15 6.45 3.50
N LEU A 44 -7.75 5.27 3.98
CA LEU A 44 -8.67 4.16 4.22
C LEU A 44 -9.76 4.53 5.23
N LYS A 45 -9.42 5.26 6.31
CA LYS A 45 -10.39 5.77 7.28
C LYS A 45 -11.42 6.70 6.62
N LYS A 46 -10.98 7.59 5.72
CA LYS A 46 -11.91 8.44 4.94
C LYS A 46 -12.84 7.62 4.04
N LEU A 47 -12.30 6.59 3.37
CA LEU A 47 -13.09 5.68 2.53
C LEU A 47 -14.15 4.94 3.35
N LEU A 48 -13.81 4.43 4.53
CA LEU A 48 -14.77 3.80 5.44
C LEU A 48 -15.88 4.76 5.85
N LEU A 49 -15.55 5.99 6.24
CA LEU A 49 -16.52 7.02 6.62
C LEU A 49 -17.48 7.39 5.48
N SER A 50 -17.06 7.30 4.23
CA SER A 50 -17.89 7.58 3.06
C SER A 50 -18.67 6.37 2.55
N SER A 51 -18.44 5.19 3.08
CA SER A 51 -19.10 3.94 2.68
C SER A 51 -20.52 3.80 3.25
N LYS A 52 -21.22 2.74 2.85
CA LYS A 52 -22.51 2.32 3.43
C LYS A 52 -22.35 1.20 4.46
N LEU A 53 -21.13 0.98 4.94
CA LEU A 53 -20.82 0.03 5.99
C LEU A 53 -21.23 0.57 7.37
N LYS A 54 -21.58 -0.35 8.27
CA LYS A 54 -21.67 -0.05 9.70
C LYS A 54 -20.26 0.04 10.26
N LEU A 55 -19.90 1.19 10.84
CA LEU A 55 -18.59 1.46 11.39
C LEU A 55 -18.44 0.86 12.79
N ASP A 56 -18.23 -0.44 12.87
CA ASP A 56 -18.10 -1.21 14.11
C ASP A 56 -16.66 -1.56 14.50
N CYS A 57 -15.69 -1.03 13.76
CA CYS A 57 -14.25 -1.26 13.99
C CYS A 57 -13.51 0.08 14.15
N PRO A 58 -13.74 0.82 15.24
CA PRO A 58 -13.11 2.11 15.47
C PRO A 58 -11.58 1.95 15.56
N ASP A 59 -10.86 2.84 14.87
CA ASP A 59 -9.40 2.88 14.83
C ASP A 59 -8.76 1.51 14.52
N PHE A 60 -9.45 0.70 13.70
CA PHE A 60 -9.01 -0.64 13.27
C PHE A 60 -8.75 -1.64 14.40
N LYS A 61 -9.37 -1.42 15.57
CA LYS A 61 -9.17 -2.29 16.76
C LYS A 61 -9.76 -3.70 16.62
N CYS A 62 -10.55 -3.97 15.60
CA CYS A 62 -11.05 -5.31 15.29
C CYS A 62 -9.99 -6.20 14.63
N LEU A 63 -8.91 -5.62 14.12
CA LEU A 63 -7.84 -6.34 13.45
C LEU A 63 -6.97 -7.08 14.47
N ASN A 64 -6.41 -8.21 14.05
CA ASN A 64 -5.49 -8.93 14.90
C ASN A 64 -4.13 -8.19 14.99
N ASN A 65 -3.41 -8.40 16.08
CA ASN A 65 -2.12 -7.77 16.36
C ASN A 65 -0.94 -8.73 16.12
N GLN A 66 -1.09 -9.69 15.20
CA GLN A 66 -0.04 -10.65 14.87
C GLN A 66 1.21 -9.94 14.32
N LEU A 67 1.01 -8.88 13.55
CA LEU A 67 2.07 -7.95 13.12
C LEU A 67 2.12 -6.74 14.07
N ASN A 68 3.30 -6.14 14.21
CA ASN A 68 3.52 -5.00 15.12
C ASN A 68 2.89 -3.68 14.61
N PHE A 69 2.10 -3.73 13.53
CA PHE A 69 1.48 -2.57 12.90
C PHE A 69 0.21 -2.98 12.14
N THR A 70 -0.67 -2.01 11.93
CA THR A 70 -1.90 -2.17 11.11
C THR A 70 -1.72 -1.64 9.67
N GLU A 71 -0.87 -0.61 9.49
CA GLU A 71 -0.58 -0.06 8.15
C GLU A 71 0.02 -1.15 7.26
N GLY A 72 -0.44 -1.22 6.00
CA GLY A 72 0.10 -2.14 5.01
C GLY A 72 -0.32 -3.60 5.16
N THR A 73 -1.25 -3.93 6.08
CA THR A 73 -1.63 -5.32 6.38
C THR A 73 -2.97 -5.75 5.81
N LEU A 74 -3.60 -4.92 4.99
CA LEU A 74 -4.87 -5.26 4.35
C LEU A 74 -4.64 -5.57 2.87
N MET A 75 -5.27 -6.64 2.38
CA MET A 75 -5.18 -7.03 0.96
C MET A 75 -5.90 -6.01 0.08
N PRO A 76 -5.20 -5.35 -0.87
CA PRO A 76 -5.83 -4.42 -1.80
C PRO A 76 -6.70 -5.19 -2.81
N GLU A 77 -8.00 -5.16 -2.59
CA GLU A 77 -9.00 -5.82 -3.43
C GLU A 77 -10.31 -5.04 -3.41
N THR A 78 -11.28 -5.46 -4.22
CA THR A 78 -12.65 -4.97 -4.19
C THR A 78 -13.51 -5.95 -3.40
N TYR A 79 -14.11 -5.47 -2.32
CA TYR A 79 -14.98 -6.23 -1.43
C TYR A 79 -16.44 -5.84 -1.69
N PHE A 80 -17.28 -6.83 -1.91
CA PHE A 80 -18.72 -6.64 -2.07
C PHE A 80 -19.42 -6.79 -0.73
N TYR A 81 -20.45 -5.96 -0.49
CA TYR A 81 -21.17 -5.94 0.77
C TYR A 81 -22.59 -5.42 0.64
N ASN A 82 -23.48 -5.81 1.54
CA ASN A 82 -24.84 -5.30 1.63
C ASN A 82 -24.88 -4.05 2.51
N PHE A 83 -25.88 -3.21 2.29
CA PHE A 83 -26.12 -2.00 3.09
C PHE A 83 -26.04 -2.30 4.59
N ASN A 84 -25.29 -1.47 5.32
CA ASN A 84 -25.09 -1.58 6.76
C ASN A 84 -24.40 -2.88 7.24
N SER A 85 -23.72 -3.60 6.35
CA SER A 85 -22.84 -4.70 6.76
C SER A 85 -21.72 -4.21 7.68
N PRO A 86 -21.30 -4.97 8.69
CA PRO A 86 -20.19 -4.59 9.56
C PRO A 86 -18.89 -4.36 8.78
N ALA A 87 -18.23 -3.23 8.99
CA ALA A 87 -16.93 -2.94 8.39
C ALA A 87 -15.87 -3.95 8.84
N SER A 88 -15.97 -4.43 10.09
CA SER A 88 -15.09 -5.46 10.65
C SER A 88 -15.02 -6.71 9.78
N ASN A 89 -16.14 -7.14 9.16
CA ASN A 89 -16.15 -8.33 8.30
C ASN A 89 -15.21 -8.19 7.10
N ILE A 90 -15.20 -7.01 6.45
CA ILE A 90 -14.30 -6.74 5.32
C ILE A 90 -12.87 -6.61 5.81
N LEU A 91 -12.65 -5.84 6.86
CA LEU A 91 -11.32 -5.54 7.36
C LEU A 91 -10.59 -6.79 7.86
N ILE A 92 -11.27 -7.64 8.66
CA ILE A 92 -10.71 -8.90 9.16
C ILE A 92 -10.41 -9.84 7.99
N LYS A 93 -11.38 -10.06 7.09
CA LYS A 93 -11.17 -10.91 5.90
C LYS A 93 -10.00 -10.42 5.05
N SER A 94 -9.89 -9.10 4.88
CA SER A 94 -8.80 -8.48 4.11
C SER A 94 -7.45 -8.71 4.76
N GLN A 95 -7.38 -8.57 6.09
CA GLN A 95 -6.15 -8.80 6.85
C GLN A 95 -5.75 -10.27 6.84
N ASP A 96 -6.67 -11.18 7.10
CA ASP A 96 -6.40 -12.62 7.11
C ASP A 96 -5.86 -13.08 5.76
N SER A 97 -6.50 -12.63 4.66
CA SER A 97 -6.04 -12.94 3.30
C SER A 97 -4.64 -12.36 3.00
N PHE A 98 -4.32 -11.17 3.54
CA PHE A 98 -3.01 -10.58 3.37
C PHE A 98 -1.94 -11.34 4.15
N ILE A 99 -2.20 -11.66 5.41
CA ILE A 99 -1.25 -12.36 6.29
C ILE A 99 -0.96 -13.76 5.72
N GLU A 100 -1.99 -14.53 5.40
CA GLU A 100 -1.84 -15.87 4.80
C GLU A 100 -0.97 -15.81 3.54
N TYR A 101 -1.26 -14.87 2.62
CA TYR A 101 -0.47 -14.69 1.42
C TYR A 101 0.98 -14.33 1.71
N ALA A 102 1.20 -13.40 2.65
CA ALA A 102 2.53 -12.91 3.00
C ALA A 102 3.39 -14.01 3.68
N GLU A 103 2.80 -14.80 4.56
CA GLU A 103 3.48 -15.93 5.22
C GLU A 103 3.90 -17.01 4.23
N LEU A 104 2.96 -17.45 3.35
CA LEU A 104 3.26 -18.43 2.30
C LEU A 104 4.33 -17.93 1.31
N LEU A 105 4.38 -16.63 1.07
CA LEU A 105 5.40 -16.04 0.21
C LEU A 105 6.75 -15.96 0.94
N TRP A 106 6.75 -15.64 2.24
CA TRP A 106 7.95 -15.53 3.05
C TRP A 106 8.75 -16.84 3.13
N GLU A 107 8.08 -17.98 3.14
CA GLU A 107 8.71 -19.31 3.08
C GLU A 107 9.59 -19.50 1.83
N LYS A 108 9.30 -18.75 0.76
CA LYS A 108 10.03 -18.80 -0.53
C LYS A 108 11.16 -17.77 -0.62
N LYS A 109 11.44 -17.03 0.48
CA LYS A 109 12.48 -16.01 0.52
C LYS A 109 13.85 -16.59 0.16
N GLN A 110 14.55 -15.91 -0.72
CA GLN A 110 15.90 -16.33 -1.14
C GLN A 110 16.93 -16.10 -0.02
N PRO A 111 17.88 -17.01 0.19
CA PRO A 111 18.94 -16.85 1.22
C PRO A 111 19.77 -15.57 1.07
N SER A 112 19.95 -15.09 -0.15
CA SER A 112 20.68 -13.84 -0.47
C SER A 112 19.90 -12.57 -0.15
N ASN A 113 18.62 -12.67 0.16
CA ASN A 113 17.79 -11.52 0.53
C ASN A 113 18.12 -11.11 1.98
N PRO A 114 18.54 -9.86 2.25
CA PRO A 114 19.03 -9.42 3.55
C PRO A 114 17.99 -9.27 4.65
N LEU A 115 16.69 -9.27 4.29
CA LEU A 115 15.60 -9.06 5.25
C LEU A 115 15.52 -10.24 6.23
N LYS A 116 15.30 -9.93 7.50
CA LYS A 116 15.33 -10.90 8.59
C LYS A 116 13.95 -11.36 9.03
N THR A 117 12.95 -10.51 8.87
CA THR A 117 11.57 -10.75 9.31
C THR A 117 10.56 -10.43 8.20
N LEU A 118 9.37 -11.00 8.31
CA LEU A 118 8.25 -10.66 7.43
C LEU A 118 7.85 -9.18 7.58
N ASP A 119 7.91 -8.64 8.81
CA ASP A 119 7.66 -7.23 9.09
C ASP A 119 8.58 -6.32 8.25
N GLU A 120 9.88 -6.62 8.21
CA GLU A 120 10.83 -5.88 7.37
C GLU A 120 10.46 -5.95 5.87
N ALA A 121 9.99 -7.10 5.40
CA ALA A 121 9.57 -7.26 4.01
C ALA A 121 8.31 -6.44 3.69
N ILE A 122 7.33 -6.43 4.58
CA ILE A 122 6.11 -5.65 4.44
C ILE A 122 6.45 -4.14 4.44
N ILE A 123 7.30 -3.70 5.36
CA ILE A 123 7.76 -2.30 5.41
C ILE A 123 8.44 -1.90 4.09
N LEU A 124 9.39 -2.69 3.61
CA LEU A 124 10.09 -2.39 2.36
C LEU A 124 9.16 -2.43 1.15
N ALA A 125 8.24 -3.41 1.10
CA ALA A 125 7.29 -3.52 0.01
C ALA A 125 6.34 -2.31 -0.09
N SER A 126 5.98 -1.68 1.05
CA SER A 126 5.19 -0.45 1.06
C SER A 126 5.94 0.74 0.46
N ILE A 127 7.27 0.78 0.59
CA ILE A 127 8.11 1.79 -0.04
C ILE A 127 8.19 1.54 -1.54
N VAL A 128 8.45 0.28 -1.96
CA VAL A 128 8.47 -0.11 -3.38
C VAL A 128 7.14 0.20 -4.05
N GLU A 129 6.00 -0.05 -3.38
CA GLU A 129 4.66 0.28 -3.88
C GLU A 129 4.50 1.77 -4.21
N LYS A 130 5.08 2.63 -3.38
CA LYS A 130 4.97 4.10 -3.54
C LYS A 130 6.01 4.69 -4.51
N GLU A 131 7.13 4.00 -4.75
CA GLU A 131 8.19 4.46 -5.64
C GLU A 131 7.99 3.98 -7.08
N ALA A 132 7.46 2.78 -7.29
CA ALA A 132 7.36 2.19 -8.61
C ALA A 132 6.25 2.84 -9.46
N GLY A 133 6.59 3.40 -10.59
CA GLY A 133 5.63 3.94 -11.56
C GLY A 133 4.86 2.84 -12.32
N ASN A 134 5.39 1.62 -12.34
CA ASN A 134 4.78 0.47 -13.00
C ASN A 134 5.27 -0.87 -12.41
N ASN A 135 4.51 -1.94 -12.64
CA ASN A 135 4.82 -3.25 -12.07
C ASN A 135 6.14 -3.88 -12.59
N LYS A 136 6.60 -3.50 -13.80
CA LYS A 136 7.83 -4.07 -14.40
C LYS A 136 9.09 -3.59 -13.67
N GLU A 137 9.04 -2.41 -13.07
CA GLU A 137 10.19 -1.84 -12.35
C GLU A 137 10.25 -2.25 -10.86
N LYS A 138 9.16 -2.76 -10.29
CA LYS A 138 9.12 -3.19 -8.89
C LYS A 138 10.28 -4.12 -8.49
N PRO A 139 10.61 -5.18 -9.26
CA PRO A 139 11.74 -6.05 -8.92
C PRO A 139 13.09 -5.32 -8.94
N ILE A 140 13.28 -4.37 -9.86
CA ILE A 140 14.54 -3.62 -9.97
C ILE A 140 14.67 -2.65 -8.81
N ILE A 141 13.61 -1.90 -8.48
CA ILE A 141 13.56 -0.96 -7.37
C ILE A 141 13.74 -1.70 -6.02
N ALA A 142 13.05 -2.83 -5.84
CA ALA A 142 13.23 -3.70 -4.67
C ALA A 142 14.72 -4.11 -4.54
N GLY A 143 15.34 -4.56 -5.62
CA GLY A 143 16.75 -4.92 -5.65
C GLY A 143 17.68 -3.76 -5.28
N VAL A 144 17.39 -2.52 -5.69
CA VAL A 144 18.14 -1.33 -5.26
C VAL A 144 18.03 -1.12 -3.76
N PHE A 145 16.84 -1.21 -3.19
CA PHE A 145 16.66 -1.03 -1.75
C PHE A 145 17.28 -2.16 -0.93
N LEU A 146 17.14 -3.43 -1.37
CA LEU A 146 17.81 -4.57 -0.75
C LEU A 146 19.33 -4.40 -0.76
N ASN A 147 19.89 -3.89 -1.88
CA ASN A 147 21.31 -3.60 -1.98
C ASN A 147 21.74 -2.46 -1.04
N ARG A 148 20.96 -1.37 -0.96
CA ARG A 148 21.23 -0.28 0.00
C ARG A 148 21.22 -0.77 1.45
N LEU A 149 20.27 -1.65 1.82
CA LEU A 149 20.23 -2.26 3.15
C LEU A 149 21.49 -3.08 3.43
N ASN A 150 21.93 -3.92 2.48
CA ASN A 150 23.16 -4.69 2.58
C ASN A 150 24.41 -3.80 2.77
N LEU A 151 24.45 -2.66 2.07
CA LEU A 151 25.55 -1.70 2.14
C LEU A 151 25.43 -0.71 3.30
N ASN A 152 24.43 -0.90 4.20
CA ASN A 152 24.14 0.04 5.29
C ASN A 152 23.94 1.49 4.81
N MET A 153 23.39 1.66 3.60
CA MET A 153 23.04 2.95 3.02
C MET A 153 21.64 3.38 3.48
N ARG A 154 21.39 4.69 3.52
CA ARG A 154 20.03 5.23 3.73
C ARG A 154 19.15 4.95 2.52
N LEU A 155 17.86 4.67 2.73
CA LEU A 155 16.93 4.37 1.63
C LEU A 155 16.60 5.62 0.80
N GLN A 156 16.50 6.79 1.43
CA GLN A 156 16.27 8.09 0.77
C GLN A 156 15.04 8.05 -0.18
N ALA A 157 13.93 7.57 0.33
CA ALA A 157 12.67 7.45 -0.36
C ALA A 157 11.71 8.56 0.07
N ASP A 158 11.34 9.45 -0.85
CA ASP A 158 10.45 10.59 -0.58
C ASP A 158 9.10 10.19 0.03
N PRO A 159 8.43 9.09 -0.40
CA PRO A 159 7.17 8.66 0.18
C PRO A 159 7.22 8.42 1.69
N THR A 160 8.37 8.06 2.23
CA THR A 160 8.54 7.85 3.67
C THR A 160 8.45 9.17 4.44
N ILE A 161 9.03 10.25 3.90
CA ILE A 161 8.90 11.60 4.51
C ILE A 161 7.45 12.04 4.50
N ILE A 162 6.78 11.87 3.34
CA ILE A 162 5.37 12.25 3.15
C ILE A 162 4.50 11.55 4.19
N TYR A 163 4.67 10.24 4.38
CA TYR A 163 3.91 9.48 5.35
C TYR A 163 4.07 10.01 6.77
N GLY A 164 5.30 10.31 7.18
CA GLY A 164 5.58 10.87 8.50
C GLY A 164 5.03 12.29 8.74
N LEU A 165 4.62 13.00 7.67
CA LEU A 165 3.98 14.31 7.75
C LEU A 165 2.44 14.22 7.73
N LEU A 166 1.86 13.03 7.52
CA LEU A 166 0.41 12.85 7.53
C LEU A 166 -0.16 13.06 8.95
N PRO A 167 -1.41 13.56 9.07
CA PRO A 167 -2.33 13.92 7.99
C PRO A 167 -2.12 15.34 7.42
N ASN A 168 -1.11 16.10 7.87
CA ASN A 168 -0.95 17.54 7.61
C ASN A 168 -0.08 17.85 6.38
N PHE A 169 0.25 16.85 5.57
CA PHE A 169 1.05 17.06 4.36
C PHE A 169 0.31 17.90 3.32
N ASN A 170 0.94 18.96 2.82
CA ASN A 170 0.33 19.96 1.92
C ASN A 170 0.69 19.80 0.42
N GLY A 171 1.33 18.69 0.05
CA GLY A 171 1.61 18.35 -1.35
C GLY A 171 3.05 18.57 -1.82
N ASN A 172 3.87 19.32 -1.11
CA ASN A 172 5.27 19.58 -1.50
C ASN A 172 6.27 19.26 -0.39
N ILE A 173 7.31 18.47 -0.71
CA ILE A 173 8.43 18.22 0.17
C ILE A 173 9.38 19.42 0.10
N THR A 174 9.63 20.04 1.24
CA THR A 174 10.57 21.16 1.38
C THR A 174 11.97 20.68 1.79
N LYS A 175 12.97 21.55 1.65
CA LYS A 175 14.32 21.28 2.19
C LYS A 175 14.31 21.04 3.70
N LEU A 176 13.43 21.71 4.44
CA LEU A 176 13.26 21.50 5.88
C LEU A 176 12.74 20.09 6.18
N ASN A 177 11.75 19.60 5.43
CA ASN A 177 11.25 18.23 5.58
C ASN A 177 12.36 17.19 5.33
N LEU A 178 13.21 17.39 4.29
CA LEU A 178 14.35 16.52 4.02
C LEU A 178 15.39 16.53 5.17
N GLN A 179 15.50 17.64 5.89
CA GLN A 179 16.45 17.82 6.98
C GLN A 179 15.90 17.44 8.35
N ASP A 180 14.60 17.23 8.46
CA ASP A 180 13.94 16.95 9.72
C ASP A 180 14.31 15.56 10.25
N SER A 181 15.07 15.53 11.34
CA SER A 181 15.44 14.31 12.05
C SER A 181 14.39 13.86 13.09
N SER A 182 13.39 14.70 13.40
CA SER A 182 12.29 14.33 14.28
C SER A 182 11.25 13.45 13.61
N ASN A 183 11.15 13.53 12.28
CA ASN A 183 10.31 12.64 11.49
C ASN A 183 10.93 11.23 11.46
N ARG A 184 10.38 10.31 12.26
CA ARG A 184 10.85 8.92 12.40
C ARG A 184 10.77 8.10 11.10
N TYR A 185 10.02 8.57 10.10
CA TYR A 185 9.92 7.96 8.77
C TYR A 185 10.91 8.52 7.77
N ASN A 186 11.65 9.59 8.10
CA ASN A 186 12.57 10.24 7.17
C ASN A 186 13.79 9.36 6.86
N THR A 187 13.70 8.57 5.81
CA THR A 187 14.79 7.69 5.34
C THR A 187 16.00 8.43 4.75
N TYR A 188 15.98 9.76 4.67
CA TYR A 188 17.16 10.60 4.43
C TYR A 188 17.97 10.81 5.71
N LYS A 189 17.38 10.60 6.88
CA LYS A 189 18.02 10.80 8.20
C LYS A 189 18.27 9.49 8.94
N ILE A 190 17.33 8.57 8.91
CA ILE A 190 17.48 7.26 9.56
C ILE A 190 18.24 6.28 8.64
N LYS A 191 18.91 5.31 9.24
CA LYS A 191 19.46 4.13 8.56
C LYS A 191 18.47 2.97 8.66
N GLY A 192 18.39 2.15 7.59
CA GLY A 192 17.47 1.03 7.56
C GLY A 192 16.03 1.42 7.24
N LEU A 193 15.10 0.62 7.71
CA LEU A 193 13.67 0.75 7.44
C LEU A 193 13.00 1.74 8.40
N PRO A 194 11.90 2.40 7.98
CA PRO A 194 11.05 3.15 8.89
C PRO A 194 10.32 2.23 9.87
N PRO A 195 9.67 2.78 10.93
CA PRO A 195 9.10 1.97 12.01
C PRO A 195 7.90 1.10 11.58
N THR A 196 7.16 1.48 10.56
CA THR A 196 6.00 0.74 10.02
C THR A 196 5.94 0.85 8.50
N PRO A 197 5.12 0.05 7.82
CA PRO A 197 4.74 0.32 6.44
C PRO A 197 4.14 1.71 6.27
N ILE A 198 4.07 2.19 5.03
CA ILE A 198 3.56 3.51 4.68
C ILE A 198 2.34 3.48 3.74
N ALA A 199 1.93 2.30 3.32
CA ALA A 199 0.78 2.09 2.44
C ALA A 199 0.37 0.63 2.38
N MET A 200 -0.86 0.36 1.92
CA MET A 200 -1.34 -0.97 1.53
C MET A 200 -0.60 -1.45 0.29
N ILE A 201 -0.23 -2.72 0.26
CA ILE A 201 0.77 -3.28 -0.64
C ILE A 201 0.13 -4.23 -1.63
N SER A 202 0.40 -4.07 -2.92
CA SER A 202 0.04 -5.07 -3.93
C SER A 202 0.83 -6.37 -3.77
N LYS A 203 0.26 -7.47 -4.25
CA LYS A 203 0.97 -8.77 -4.33
C LYS A 203 2.30 -8.63 -5.07
N SER A 204 2.32 -7.88 -6.18
CA SER A 204 3.52 -7.68 -7.00
C SER A 204 4.65 -6.92 -6.27
N SER A 205 4.33 -5.98 -5.38
CA SER A 205 5.35 -5.30 -4.56
C SER A 205 5.91 -6.21 -3.47
N LEU A 206 5.06 -7.00 -2.84
CA LEU A 206 5.50 -7.96 -1.83
C LEU A 206 6.35 -9.09 -2.45
N GLU A 207 5.94 -9.61 -3.61
CA GLU A 207 6.72 -10.58 -4.39
C GLU A 207 8.08 -10.00 -4.81
N ALA A 208 8.10 -8.77 -5.33
CA ALA A 208 9.32 -8.10 -5.74
C ALA A 208 10.33 -7.96 -4.60
N VAL A 209 9.86 -7.80 -3.37
CA VAL A 209 10.72 -7.66 -2.19
C VAL A 209 11.12 -9.02 -1.63
N ILE A 210 10.20 -9.94 -1.42
CA ILE A 210 10.48 -11.22 -0.76
C ILE A 210 11.27 -12.17 -1.67
N LEU A 211 10.88 -12.27 -2.94
CA LEU A 211 11.57 -13.10 -3.93
C LEU A 211 12.76 -12.38 -4.58
N GLY A 212 12.86 -11.05 -4.34
CA GLY A 212 13.91 -10.23 -4.89
C GLY A 212 15.28 -10.56 -4.29
N ILE A 213 16.29 -10.30 -5.10
CA ILE A 213 17.69 -10.38 -4.72
C ILE A 213 18.36 -9.01 -4.94
N PRO A 214 19.38 -8.65 -4.13
CA PRO A 214 20.16 -7.45 -4.41
C PRO A 214 20.69 -7.48 -5.84
N ASN A 215 20.60 -6.34 -6.51
CA ASN A 215 21.19 -6.12 -7.84
C ASN A 215 22.43 -5.22 -7.70
N ASN A 216 23.04 -4.84 -8.82
CA ASN A 216 24.22 -3.97 -8.80
C ASN A 216 23.89 -2.48 -8.69
N TYR A 217 22.59 -2.11 -8.78
CA TYR A 217 22.20 -0.70 -8.73
C TYR A 217 22.06 -0.22 -7.29
N VAL A 218 22.46 1.03 -7.06
CA VAL A 218 22.29 1.72 -5.77
C VAL A 218 21.59 3.06 -5.91
N TYR A 219 21.35 3.52 -7.14
CA TYR A 219 20.69 4.78 -7.45
C TYR A 219 19.64 4.57 -8.55
N PHE A 220 18.57 5.34 -8.45
CA PHE A 220 17.60 5.50 -9.54
C PHE A 220 17.08 6.93 -9.56
N VAL A 221 16.58 7.37 -10.71
CA VAL A 221 15.98 8.69 -10.91
C VAL A 221 14.88 8.59 -11.95
N ALA A 222 13.74 9.21 -11.69
CA ALA A 222 12.60 9.23 -12.61
C ALA A 222 12.97 9.98 -13.90
N LYS A 223 12.62 9.38 -15.06
CA LYS A 223 12.82 10.00 -16.38
C LYS A 223 11.68 10.96 -16.74
N GLY A 224 10.54 10.87 -16.05
CA GLY A 224 9.35 11.68 -16.31
C GLY A 224 8.36 11.05 -17.31
N ASP A 225 8.61 9.84 -17.78
CA ASP A 225 7.76 9.03 -18.65
C ASP A 225 7.14 7.83 -17.91
N GLY A 226 7.16 7.85 -16.56
CA GLY A 226 6.71 6.74 -15.71
C GLY A 226 7.75 5.64 -15.52
N THR A 227 8.98 5.82 -16.02
CA THR A 227 10.10 4.90 -15.85
C THR A 227 11.28 5.56 -15.15
N HIS A 228 12.26 4.72 -14.73
CA HIS A 228 13.46 5.18 -14.04
C HIS A 228 14.73 4.85 -14.82
N TYR A 229 15.77 5.65 -14.56
CA TYR A 229 17.15 5.34 -14.93
C TYR A 229 17.88 4.81 -13.69
N PHE A 230 18.48 3.64 -13.82
CA PHE A 230 19.19 2.94 -12.74
C PHE A 230 20.70 3.08 -12.95
N SER A 231 21.46 3.26 -11.86
CA SER A 231 22.91 3.37 -11.92
C SER A 231 23.61 2.77 -10.70
N THR A 232 24.84 2.31 -10.92
CA THR A 232 25.71 1.76 -9.90
C THR A 232 26.62 2.82 -9.27
N LYS A 233 26.96 3.88 -10.04
CA LYS A 233 27.89 4.94 -9.63
C LYS A 233 27.13 6.24 -9.39
N TYR A 234 27.53 6.96 -8.34
CA TYR A 234 26.97 8.29 -8.03
C TYR A 234 27.19 9.31 -9.14
N SER A 235 28.36 9.25 -9.84
CA SER A 235 28.64 10.12 -10.98
C SER A 235 27.62 9.98 -12.11
N ASP A 236 27.18 8.76 -12.38
CA ASP A 236 26.21 8.48 -13.45
C ASP A 236 24.80 8.88 -13.01
N HIS A 237 24.47 8.67 -11.72
CA HIS A 237 23.25 9.19 -11.14
C HIS A 237 23.16 10.73 -11.28
N LEU A 238 24.22 11.47 -10.94
CA LEU A 238 24.24 12.94 -11.09
C LEU A 238 24.04 13.39 -12.54
N LYS A 239 24.65 12.68 -13.52
CA LYS A 239 24.41 12.95 -14.95
C LYS A 239 22.93 12.75 -15.31
N ALA A 240 22.35 11.66 -14.82
CA ALA A 240 20.94 11.35 -15.07
C ALA A 240 19.99 12.36 -14.41
N VAL A 241 20.25 12.79 -13.18
CA VAL A 241 19.49 13.86 -12.51
C VAL A 241 19.52 15.15 -13.33
N ARG A 242 20.70 15.58 -13.78
CA ARG A 242 20.83 16.77 -14.66
C ARG A 242 19.99 16.59 -15.91
N LYS A 243 20.12 15.44 -16.59
CA LYS A 243 19.42 15.16 -17.85
C LYS A 243 17.90 15.14 -17.70
N PHE A 244 17.37 14.46 -16.67
CA PHE A 244 15.95 14.14 -16.58
C PHE A 244 15.15 15.07 -15.65
N GLN A 245 15.81 15.74 -14.71
CA GLN A 245 15.11 16.59 -13.73
C GLN A 245 15.45 18.07 -13.85
N LEU A 246 16.70 18.44 -14.16
CA LEU A 246 17.14 19.83 -14.16
C LEU A 246 17.10 20.49 -15.56
N ASN A 247 17.25 19.71 -16.63
CA ASN A 247 17.23 20.24 -18.01
C ASN A 247 15.86 20.12 -18.68
N LYS A 248 14.80 20.09 -17.92
CA LYS A 248 13.43 20.28 -18.43
C LYS A 248 13.19 21.78 -18.60
N SER A 249 13.70 22.36 -19.69
CA SER A 249 13.24 23.63 -20.24
C SER A 249 12.03 23.39 -21.16
#